data_697705513c7f9e9bd1d38f590bde7510
#
_entry.id   697705513c7f9e9bd1d38f590bde7510
#
_cell.length_a   1.000
_cell.length_b   1.000
_cell.length_c   1.000
_cell.angle_alpha   90.00
_cell.angle_beta   90.00
_cell.angle_gamma   90.00
#
_symmetry.space_group_name_H-M   'P 1'
#
loop_
_entity.id
_entity.type
_entity.pdbx_description
1 polymer ?
#
loop_
_entity_poly.entity_id
_entity_poly.type
_entity_poly.pdbx_seq_one_letter_code
_entity_poly.pdbx_strand_id
1 'polypeptide(L)'
;MKEEIIKFDLLNNAKDSLKQVIDLLSWKDIAADHPRLKHAILGAAHCVELLLKERIRRINPAFVWEKVDQYPNLNARTVTVDTAIVRLQNIGNVLIDRKDQDLIRSLRITRN
;
A
#
# COMPACT_ATOMS: atom_id res chain seq x y z
N MET A 1 12.68 18.41 -0.98
CA MET A 1 11.48 18.75 -1.74
C MET A 1 10.79 17.50 -2.33
N LYS A 2 11.48 16.67 -3.12
CA LYS A 2 10.88 15.45 -3.66
C LYS A 2 10.46 14.45 -2.57
N GLU A 3 11.21 14.36 -1.49
CA GLU A 3 10.86 13.50 -0.36
C GLU A 3 9.59 13.95 0.35
N GLU A 4 9.40 15.25 0.48
CA GLU A 4 8.20 15.82 1.08
C GLU A 4 6.96 15.56 0.20
N ILE A 5 7.12 15.67 -1.11
CA ILE A 5 6.06 15.38 -2.08
C ILE A 5 5.64 13.91 -1.98
N ILE A 6 6.62 12.99 -1.92
CA ILE A 6 6.35 11.56 -1.81
C ILE A 6 5.63 11.26 -0.50
N LYS A 7 6.08 11.84 0.61
CA LYS A 7 5.43 11.68 1.91
C LYS A 7 3.97 12.12 1.86
N PHE A 8 3.75 13.31 1.32
CA PHE A 8 2.42 13.88 1.20
C PHE A 8 1.51 12.97 0.37
N ASP A 9 1.99 12.55 -0.80
CA ASP A 9 1.19 11.76 -1.72
C ASP A 9 0.87 10.36 -1.16
N LEU A 10 1.85 9.65 -0.62
CA LEU A 10 1.64 8.29 -0.11
C LEU A 10 0.64 8.29 1.04
N LEU A 11 0.86 9.14 2.03
CA LEU A 11 0.00 9.15 3.21
C LEU A 11 -1.40 9.67 2.90
N ASN A 12 -1.52 10.76 2.15
CA ASN A 12 -2.82 11.30 1.80
C ASN A 12 -3.59 10.36 0.87
N ASN A 13 -2.92 9.73 -0.09
CA ASN A 13 -3.56 8.76 -0.96
C ASN A 13 -4.02 7.53 -0.20
N ALA A 14 -3.25 7.09 0.81
CA ALA A 14 -3.68 6.00 1.68
C ALA A 14 -4.94 6.38 2.47
N LYS A 15 -4.98 7.59 3.02
CA LYS A 15 -6.15 8.10 3.75
C LYS A 15 -7.38 8.20 2.85
N ASP A 16 -7.20 8.70 1.62
CA ASP A 16 -8.28 8.80 0.66
C ASP A 16 -8.82 7.42 0.28
N SER A 17 -7.96 6.46 0.05
CA SER A 17 -8.37 5.08 -0.25
C SER A 17 -9.12 4.46 0.92
N LEU A 18 -8.64 4.67 2.14
CA LEU A 18 -9.32 4.17 3.34
C LEU A 18 -10.71 4.78 3.50
N LYS A 19 -10.82 6.08 3.26
CA LYS A 19 -12.11 6.77 3.33
C LYS A 19 -13.10 6.20 2.33
N GLN A 20 -12.66 5.96 1.10
CA GLN A 20 -13.49 5.35 0.07
C GLN A 20 -13.94 3.95 0.47
N VAL A 21 -13.04 3.16 1.07
CA VAL A 21 -13.37 1.81 1.55
C VAL A 21 -14.46 1.88 2.63
N ILE A 22 -14.30 2.78 3.59
CA ILE A 22 -15.26 2.95 4.67
C ILE A 22 -16.63 3.36 4.10
N ASP A 23 -16.65 4.31 3.17
CA ASP A 23 -17.88 4.76 2.53
C ASP A 23 -18.58 3.62 1.80
N LEU A 24 -17.83 2.80 1.05
CA LEU A 24 -18.38 1.66 0.32
C LEU A 24 -18.93 0.58 1.26
N LEU A 25 -18.19 0.28 2.35
CA LEU A 25 -18.63 -0.73 3.31
C LEU A 25 -19.81 -0.28 4.15
N SER A 26 -20.10 1.02 4.19
CA SER A 26 -21.25 1.57 4.89
C SER A 26 -22.56 1.41 4.11
N TRP A 27 -22.50 0.97 2.86
CA TRP A 27 -23.69 0.74 2.05
C TRP A 27 -24.48 -0.44 2.59
N LYS A 28 -25.80 -0.25 2.64
CA LYS A 28 -26.71 -1.32 3.04
C LYS A 28 -26.61 -2.48 2.04
N ASP A 29 -26.54 -3.71 2.55
CA ASP A 29 -26.46 -4.92 1.74
C ASP A 29 -25.22 -4.98 0.84
N ILE A 30 -24.09 -4.46 1.31
CA ILE A 30 -22.83 -4.45 0.56
C ILE A 30 -22.42 -5.86 0.13
N ALA A 31 -22.71 -6.88 0.94
CA ALA A 31 -22.36 -8.27 0.63
C ALA A 31 -23.08 -8.78 -0.62
N ALA A 32 -24.25 -8.24 -0.94
CA ALA A 32 -25.03 -8.61 -2.13
C ALA A 32 -24.67 -7.73 -3.34
N ASP A 33 -23.92 -6.64 -3.14
CA ASP A 33 -23.50 -5.73 -4.21
C ASP A 33 -22.06 -6.05 -4.61
N HIS A 34 -21.88 -7.02 -5.50
CA HIS A 34 -20.56 -7.50 -5.90
C HIS A 34 -19.64 -6.41 -6.48
N PRO A 35 -20.10 -5.49 -7.36
CA PRO A 35 -19.24 -4.43 -7.86
C PRO A 35 -18.73 -3.51 -6.76
N ARG A 36 -19.56 -3.10 -5.81
CA ARG A 36 -19.15 -2.25 -4.69
C ARG A 36 -18.23 -2.98 -3.74
N LEU A 37 -18.53 -4.24 -3.44
CA LEU A 37 -17.67 -5.06 -2.59
C LEU A 37 -16.28 -5.22 -3.22
N LYS A 38 -16.21 -5.47 -4.52
CA LYS A 38 -14.95 -5.56 -5.25
C LYS A 38 -14.18 -4.24 -5.16
N HIS A 39 -14.85 -3.11 -5.34
CA HIS A 39 -14.24 -1.79 -5.20
C HIS A 39 -13.66 -1.57 -3.80
N ALA A 40 -14.39 -1.98 -2.76
CA ALA A 40 -13.92 -1.87 -1.40
C ALA A 40 -12.64 -2.70 -1.18
N ILE A 41 -12.59 -3.92 -1.70
CA ILE A 41 -11.42 -4.79 -1.59
C ILE A 41 -10.22 -4.18 -2.33
N LEU A 42 -10.43 -3.67 -3.54
CA LEU A 42 -9.38 -2.99 -4.31
C LEU A 42 -8.84 -1.77 -3.57
N GLY A 43 -9.74 -0.97 -2.99
CA GLY A 43 -9.35 0.20 -2.21
C GLY A 43 -8.56 -0.18 -0.96
N ALA A 44 -8.94 -1.25 -0.28
CA ALA A 44 -8.21 -1.76 0.89
C ALA A 44 -6.80 -2.21 0.50
N ALA A 45 -6.67 -2.96 -0.59
CA ALA A 45 -5.37 -3.40 -1.10
C ALA A 45 -4.48 -2.22 -1.45
N HIS A 46 -5.03 -1.21 -2.11
CA HIS A 46 -4.31 0.00 -2.47
C HIS A 46 -3.84 0.77 -1.24
N CYS A 47 -4.71 0.92 -0.24
CA CYS A 47 -4.39 1.58 1.02
C CYS A 47 -3.21 0.88 1.71
N VAL A 48 -3.25 -0.46 1.81
CA VAL A 48 -2.18 -1.23 2.45
C VAL A 48 -0.86 -1.04 1.70
N GLU A 49 -0.88 -1.11 0.37
CA GLU A 49 0.32 -0.88 -0.45
C GLU A 49 0.94 0.48 -0.16
N LEU A 50 0.12 1.53 -0.13
CA LEU A 50 0.60 2.89 0.13
C LEU A 50 1.16 3.04 1.54
N LEU A 51 0.53 2.40 2.54
CA LEU A 51 1.02 2.44 3.91
C LEU A 51 2.35 1.71 4.08
N LEU A 52 2.54 0.58 3.39
CA LEU A 52 3.83 -0.12 3.38
C LEU A 52 4.91 0.77 2.78
N LYS A 53 4.63 1.42 1.67
CA LYS A 53 5.57 2.35 1.01
C LYS A 53 5.88 3.54 1.93
N GLU A 54 4.89 4.10 2.60
CA GLU A 54 5.10 5.20 3.54
C GLU A 54 5.99 4.78 4.69
N ARG A 55 5.81 3.59 5.22
CA ARG A 55 6.65 3.07 6.30
C ARG A 55 8.10 2.91 5.84
N ILE A 56 8.31 2.41 4.62
CA ILE A 56 9.64 2.30 4.01
C ILE A 56 10.26 3.69 3.82
N ARG A 57 9.48 4.64 3.31
CA ARG A 57 9.96 6.00 3.09
C ARG A 57 10.50 6.62 4.37
N ARG A 58 9.89 6.34 5.51
CA ARG A 58 10.34 6.85 6.81
C ARG A 58 11.67 6.26 7.25
N ILE A 59 12.04 5.08 6.74
CA ILE A 59 13.34 4.48 6.97
C ILE A 59 14.36 5.10 6.03
N ASN A 60 14.10 5.03 4.72
CA ASN A 60 14.92 5.67 3.68
C ASN A 60 14.07 5.79 2.41
N PRO A 61 13.83 7.01 1.91
CA PRO A 61 13.00 7.22 0.72
C PRO A 61 13.44 6.42 -0.50
N ALA A 62 14.73 6.18 -0.67
CA ALA A 62 15.23 5.44 -1.83
C ALA A 62 14.70 4.02 -1.90
N PHE A 63 14.36 3.40 -0.77
CA PHE A 63 13.87 2.03 -0.72
C PHE A 63 12.41 1.88 -1.17
N VAL A 64 11.72 2.98 -1.43
CA VAL A 64 10.39 2.96 -2.05
C VAL A 64 10.49 2.59 -3.54
N TRP A 65 11.63 2.86 -4.16
CA TRP A 65 11.86 2.49 -5.57
C TRP A 65 12.23 1.01 -5.70
N GLU A 66 11.73 0.38 -6.73
CA GLU A 66 12.07 -1.01 -7.03
C GLU A 66 13.58 -1.16 -7.17
N LYS A 67 14.19 -0.25 -7.95
CA LYS A 67 15.64 -0.12 -8.07
C LYS A 67 16.08 1.13 -7.33
N VAL A 68 16.83 0.94 -6.26
CA VAL A 68 17.25 2.02 -5.37
C VAL A 68 18.00 3.13 -6.11
N ASP A 69 18.78 2.76 -7.10
CA ASP A 69 19.59 3.70 -7.89
C ASP A 69 18.76 4.60 -8.80
N GLN A 70 17.48 4.32 -8.97
CA GLN A 70 16.58 5.18 -9.74
C GLN A 70 15.94 6.29 -8.89
N TYR A 71 16.17 6.28 -7.59
CA TYR A 71 15.73 7.38 -6.74
C TYR A 71 16.45 8.68 -7.15
N PRO A 72 15.79 9.83 -7.23
CA PRO A 72 14.37 10.12 -6.96
C PRO A 72 13.53 10.32 -8.23
N ASN A 73 13.74 9.53 -9.26
CA ASN A 73 12.98 9.62 -10.51
C ASN A 73 11.52 9.21 -10.29
N LEU A 74 10.61 10.18 -10.31
CA LEU A 74 9.19 9.93 -10.05
C LEU A 74 8.49 9.09 -11.11
N ASN A 75 9.11 8.93 -12.29
CA ASN A 75 8.58 8.08 -13.36
C ASN A 75 9.06 6.64 -13.25
N ALA A 76 10.00 6.35 -12.35
CA ALA A 76 10.51 5.01 -12.16
C ALA A 76 9.55 4.17 -11.32
N ARG A 77 9.62 2.86 -11.50
CA ARG A 77 8.74 1.91 -10.82
C ARG A 77 9.06 1.85 -9.33
N THR A 78 8.01 1.87 -8.50
CA THR A 78 8.13 1.66 -7.05
C THR A 78 7.97 0.20 -6.70
N VAL A 79 8.31 -0.15 -5.45
CA VAL A 79 8.31 -1.53 -4.98
C VAL A 79 6.92 -2.17 -5.03
N THR A 80 6.91 -3.48 -5.26
CA THR A 80 5.71 -4.30 -5.10
C THR A 80 5.45 -4.56 -3.62
N VAL A 81 4.27 -5.07 -3.28
CA VAL A 81 3.93 -5.44 -1.91
C VAL A 81 4.90 -6.47 -1.35
N ASP A 82 5.25 -7.49 -2.13
CA ASP A 82 6.21 -8.52 -1.68
C ASP A 82 7.57 -7.93 -1.37
N THR A 83 8.10 -7.10 -2.25
CA THR A 83 9.39 -6.44 -2.03
C THR A 83 9.32 -5.48 -0.83
N ALA A 84 8.21 -4.78 -0.66
CA ALA A 84 8.02 -3.90 0.48
C ALA A 84 8.09 -4.66 1.80
N ILE A 85 7.41 -5.79 1.89
CA ILE A 85 7.44 -6.63 3.08
C ILE A 85 8.87 -7.09 3.38
N VAL A 86 9.59 -7.58 2.36
CA VAL A 86 10.98 -8.05 2.53
C VAL A 86 11.88 -6.92 3.02
N ARG A 87 11.77 -5.75 2.43
CA ARG A 87 12.59 -4.59 2.83
C ARG A 87 12.28 -4.14 4.25
N LEU A 88 11.00 -4.12 4.64
CA LEU A 88 10.63 -3.76 6.01
C LEU A 88 11.20 -4.73 7.03
N GLN A 89 11.18 -6.03 6.74
CA GLN A 89 11.74 -7.03 7.62
C GLN A 89 13.27 -6.98 7.69
N ASN A 90 13.93 -6.92 6.55
CA ASN A 90 15.37 -7.07 6.47
C ASN A 90 16.13 -5.77 6.76
N ILE A 91 15.59 -4.64 6.33
CA ILE A 91 16.27 -3.34 6.48
C ILE A 91 15.67 -2.55 7.63
N GLY A 92 14.35 -2.56 7.75
CA GLY A 92 13.64 -1.74 8.73
C GLY A 92 13.43 -2.39 10.08
N ASN A 93 13.75 -3.67 10.25
CA ASN A 93 13.47 -4.45 11.46
C ASN A 93 11.99 -4.38 11.87
N VAL A 94 11.11 -4.25 10.89
CA VAL A 94 9.67 -4.25 11.13
C VAL A 94 9.17 -5.67 11.01
N LEU A 95 8.75 -6.25 12.12
CA LEU A 95 8.24 -7.61 12.14
C LEU A 95 6.78 -7.61 11.72
N ILE A 96 6.52 -8.29 10.59
CA ILE A 96 5.16 -8.50 10.12
C ILE A 96 4.85 -9.98 10.29
N ASP A 97 3.85 -10.28 11.10
CA ASP A 97 3.44 -11.65 11.39
C ASP A 97 3.08 -12.36 10.09
N ARG A 98 3.41 -13.65 10.01
CA ARG A 98 3.13 -14.49 8.85
C ARG A 98 1.66 -14.44 8.45
N LYS A 99 0.77 -14.45 9.44
CA LYS A 99 -0.67 -14.36 9.23
C LYS A 99 -1.04 -13.05 8.54
N ASP A 100 -0.45 -11.94 8.97
CA ASP A 100 -0.70 -10.63 8.39
C ASP A 100 -0.11 -10.54 6.97
N GLN A 101 1.07 -11.14 6.75
CA GLN A 101 1.65 -11.20 5.40
C GLN A 101 0.74 -11.95 4.43
N ASP A 102 0.20 -13.07 4.87
CA ASP A 102 -0.70 -13.88 4.04
C ASP A 102 -1.99 -13.12 3.72
N LEU A 103 -2.52 -12.38 4.69
CA LEU A 103 -3.69 -11.54 4.48
C LEU A 103 -3.42 -10.44 3.46
N ILE A 104 -2.29 -9.74 3.59
CA ILE A 104 -1.89 -8.68 2.66
C ILE A 104 -1.76 -9.24 1.24
N ARG A 105 -1.10 -10.41 1.10
CA ARG A 105 -0.92 -11.06 -0.21
C ARG A 105 -2.25 -11.52 -0.80
N SER A 106 -3.20 -11.96 0.01
CA SER A 106 -4.51 -12.35 -0.47
C SER A 106 -5.30 -11.16 -1.04
N LEU A 107 -5.16 -9.98 -0.45
CA LEU A 107 -5.75 -8.75 -1.01
C LEU A 107 -5.18 -8.43 -2.39
N ARG A 108 -3.86 -8.63 -2.57
CA ARG A 108 -3.22 -8.41 -3.86
C ARG A 108 -3.76 -9.36 -4.93
N ILE A 109 -3.94 -10.63 -4.60
CA ILE A 109 -4.47 -11.63 -5.53
C ILE A 109 -5.90 -11.25 -5.94
N THR A 110 -6.71 -10.82 -5.01
CA THR A 110 -8.08 -10.37 -5.29
C THR A 110 -8.09 -9.15 -6.21
N ARG A 111 -7.11 -8.26 -6.02
CA ARG A 111 -6.93 -7.06 -6.85
C ARG A 111 -6.65 -7.41 -8.31
N ASN A 112 -5.85 -8.42 -8.54
CA ASN A 112 -5.49 -8.85 -9.88
C ASN A 112 -6.57 -9.73 -10.49
#